data_ba24a39dd6fca8846f116e456dd6cc33
#
_entry.id   ba24a39dd6fca8846f116e456dd6cc33
#
_cell.length_a   1.000
_cell.length_b   1.000
_cell.length_c   1.000
_cell.angle_alpha   90.00
_cell.angle_beta   90.00
_cell.angle_gamma   90.00
#
_symmetry.space_group_name_H-M   'P 1'
#
loop_
_entity.id
_entity.type
_entity.pdbx_description
1 polymer ?
#
loop_
_entity_poly.entity_id
_entity_poly.type
_entity_poly.pdbx_seq_one_letter_code
_entity_poly.pdbx_strand_id
1 'polypeptide(L)'
;MPPASRFALVILLLLLAGCSTLGYYAHLAAGELAVLRARRPAARIIADPHADPALRARLRLALEARGFASDVLKLPRNRSYTSYADIRRPYVMYDVFATPELSLTPVQRCFPFAGCVAYQGFYDPGRAQAAAEKLKRAGDDVYIDGVPAYSTLGHFDDPLLSSMDGWSDDELVGTIFHELAHQ
;
A
#
# COMPACT_ATOMS: atom_id res chain seq x y z
N MET A 1 12.78 41.48 20.79
CA MET A 1 11.92 40.36 21.28
C MET A 1 12.64 39.68 22.43
N PRO A 2 12.02 39.48 23.56
CA PRO A 2 12.62 38.79 24.69
C PRO A 2 12.93 37.32 24.34
N PRO A 3 13.97 36.72 24.94
CA PRO A 3 14.41 35.35 24.60
C PRO A 3 13.29 34.31 24.75
N ALA A 4 12.37 34.48 25.70
CA ALA A 4 11.22 33.61 25.90
C ALA A 4 10.27 33.58 24.71
N SER A 5 10.07 34.69 23.99
CA SER A 5 9.16 34.70 22.81
C SER A 5 9.81 34.03 21.59
N ARG A 6 11.14 34.01 21.47
CA ARG A 6 11.87 33.26 20.44
C ARG A 6 11.78 31.76 20.71
N PHE A 7 11.92 31.34 21.96
CA PHE A 7 11.74 29.92 22.35
C PHE A 7 10.31 29.41 22.08
N ALA A 8 9.31 30.22 22.44
CA ALA A 8 7.89 29.85 22.19
C ALA A 8 7.61 29.76 20.68
N LEU A 9 8.16 30.65 19.85
CA LEU A 9 8.00 30.61 18.40
C LEU A 9 8.69 29.38 17.78
N VAL A 10 9.89 29.02 18.24
CA VAL A 10 10.60 27.80 17.77
C VAL A 10 9.83 26.54 18.16
N ILE A 11 9.31 26.45 19.38
CA ILE A 11 8.47 25.30 19.82
C ILE A 11 7.21 25.22 18.97
N LEU A 12 6.54 26.34 18.70
CA LEU A 12 5.33 26.40 17.87
C LEU A 12 5.62 25.94 16.43
N LEU A 13 6.76 26.36 15.83
CA LEU A 13 7.20 25.94 14.50
C LEU A 13 7.53 24.44 14.45
N LEU A 14 8.17 23.90 15.48
CA LEU A 14 8.45 22.46 15.61
C LEU A 14 7.16 21.64 15.76
N LEU A 15 6.19 22.11 16.51
CA LEU A 15 4.87 21.48 16.65
C LEU A 15 4.11 21.50 15.31
N LEU A 16 4.15 22.59 14.56
CA LEU A 16 3.50 22.72 13.25
C LEU A 16 4.16 21.82 12.18
N ALA A 17 5.48 21.69 12.18
CA ALA A 17 6.21 20.79 11.29
C ALA A 17 5.92 19.30 11.61
N GLY A 18 5.77 18.96 12.90
CA GLY A 18 5.41 17.59 13.35
C GLY A 18 4.01 17.18 12.95
N CYS A 19 3.03 18.10 12.89
CA CYS A 19 1.64 17.79 12.58
C CYS A 19 1.45 17.18 11.18
N SER A 20 2.20 17.61 10.16
CA SER A 20 2.06 17.07 8.79
C SER A 20 2.57 15.64 8.69
N THR A 21 3.68 15.32 9.33
CA THR A 21 4.28 13.98 9.35
C THR A 21 3.42 13.01 10.17
N LEU A 22 2.96 13.44 11.34
CA LEU A 22 2.04 12.64 12.17
C LEU A 22 0.73 12.35 11.42
N GLY A 23 0.15 13.37 10.76
CA GLY A 23 -1.05 13.24 9.95
C GLY A 23 -0.88 12.28 8.76
N TYR A 24 0.31 12.23 8.17
CA TYR A 24 0.64 11.27 7.13
C TYR A 24 0.69 9.83 7.67
N TYR A 25 1.42 9.57 8.75
CA TYR A 25 1.46 8.23 9.34
C TYR A 25 0.12 7.76 9.91
N ALA A 26 -0.66 8.66 10.51
CA ALA A 26 -2.02 8.36 10.95
C ALA A 26 -2.93 7.95 9.77
N HIS A 27 -2.78 8.61 8.61
CA HIS A 27 -3.47 8.25 7.39
C HIS A 27 -3.07 6.86 6.88
N LEU A 28 -1.77 6.54 6.84
CA LEU A 28 -1.28 5.22 6.45
C LEU A 28 -1.82 4.13 7.39
N ALA A 29 -1.72 4.35 8.70
CA ALA A 29 -2.23 3.40 9.69
C ALA A 29 -3.75 3.20 9.57
N ALA A 30 -4.52 4.26 9.32
CA ALA A 30 -5.97 4.16 9.12
C ALA A 30 -6.33 3.41 7.84
N GLY A 31 -5.59 3.63 6.74
CA GLY A 31 -5.77 2.93 5.47
C GLY A 31 -5.46 1.45 5.58
N GLU A 32 -4.33 1.09 6.16
CA GLU A 32 -3.96 -0.30 6.43
C GLU A 32 -4.99 -1.00 7.32
N LEU A 33 -5.39 -0.36 8.42
CA LEU A 33 -6.39 -0.91 9.33
C LEU A 33 -7.75 -1.13 8.63
N ALA A 34 -8.12 -0.29 7.67
CA ALA A 34 -9.33 -0.47 6.88
C ALA A 34 -9.24 -1.73 6.01
N VAL A 35 -8.09 -1.97 5.34
CA VAL A 35 -7.83 -3.19 4.57
C VAL A 35 -7.88 -4.42 5.48
N LEU A 36 -7.19 -4.37 6.63
CA LEU A 36 -7.14 -5.47 7.58
C LEU A 36 -8.53 -5.82 8.15
N ARG A 37 -9.39 -4.82 8.38
CA ARG A 37 -10.77 -5.01 8.86
C ARG A 37 -11.71 -5.59 7.80
N ALA A 38 -11.45 -5.32 6.52
CA ALA A 38 -12.22 -5.85 5.39
C ALA A 38 -11.91 -7.34 5.11
N ARG A 39 -10.88 -7.92 5.73
CA ARG A 39 -10.45 -9.29 5.48
C ARG A 39 -11.49 -10.32 5.87
N ARG A 40 -11.71 -11.27 4.97
CA ARG A 40 -12.48 -12.49 5.21
C ARG A 40 -11.61 -13.70 4.84
N PRO A 41 -11.55 -14.78 5.64
CA PRO A 41 -10.82 -15.99 5.24
C PRO A 41 -11.29 -16.48 3.86
N ALA A 42 -10.37 -16.70 2.93
CA ALA A 42 -10.70 -17.16 1.57
C ALA A 42 -11.46 -18.48 1.59
N ALA A 43 -11.09 -19.41 2.49
CA ALA A 43 -11.77 -20.68 2.65
C ALA A 43 -13.26 -20.54 3.02
N ARG A 44 -13.63 -19.50 3.80
CA ARG A 44 -15.05 -19.24 4.12
C ARG A 44 -15.84 -18.74 2.92
N ILE A 45 -15.22 -17.91 2.06
CA ILE A 45 -15.85 -17.41 0.83
C ILE A 45 -16.00 -18.57 -0.17
N ILE A 46 -15.00 -19.45 -0.29
CA ILE A 46 -15.03 -20.63 -1.15
C ILE A 46 -16.15 -21.59 -0.73
N ALA A 47 -16.40 -21.74 0.57
CA ALA A 47 -17.44 -22.63 1.12
C ALA A 47 -18.85 -22.03 1.04
N ASP A 48 -18.99 -20.73 0.83
CA ASP A 48 -20.29 -20.04 0.75
C ASP A 48 -20.95 -20.31 -0.62
N PRO A 49 -22.10 -21.04 -0.67
CA PRO A 49 -22.78 -21.32 -1.94
C PRO A 49 -23.36 -20.06 -2.60
N HIS A 50 -23.57 -18.99 -1.85
CA HIS A 50 -24.11 -17.71 -2.34
C HIS A 50 -23.02 -16.74 -2.81
N ALA A 51 -21.73 -17.04 -2.58
CA ALA A 51 -20.64 -16.21 -3.08
C ALA A 51 -20.50 -16.40 -4.61
N ASP A 52 -20.04 -15.33 -5.27
CA ASP A 52 -19.80 -15.33 -6.72
C ASP A 52 -18.95 -16.54 -7.13
N PRO A 53 -19.41 -17.39 -8.09
CA PRO A 53 -18.66 -18.53 -8.57
C PRO A 53 -17.28 -18.19 -9.13
N ALA A 54 -17.14 -17.05 -9.83
CA ALA A 54 -15.86 -16.60 -10.39
C ALA A 54 -14.87 -16.24 -9.28
N LEU A 55 -15.32 -15.50 -8.27
CA LEU A 55 -14.50 -15.18 -7.09
C LEU A 55 -14.08 -16.47 -6.35
N ARG A 56 -15.00 -17.42 -6.18
CA ARG A 56 -14.69 -18.72 -5.52
C ARG A 56 -13.63 -19.49 -6.28
N ALA A 57 -13.70 -19.54 -7.62
CA ALA A 57 -12.71 -20.22 -8.46
C ALA A 57 -11.33 -19.52 -8.33
N ARG A 58 -11.32 -18.20 -8.39
CA ARG A 58 -10.12 -17.39 -8.25
C ARG A 58 -9.44 -17.56 -6.89
N LEU A 59 -10.21 -17.57 -5.81
CA LEU A 59 -9.67 -17.81 -4.48
C LEU A 59 -9.12 -19.23 -4.29
N ARG A 60 -9.69 -20.25 -4.97
CA ARG A 60 -9.10 -21.60 -4.98
C ARG A 60 -7.74 -21.60 -5.65
N LEU A 61 -7.63 -21.00 -6.86
CA LEU A 61 -6.35 -20.85 -7.56
C LEU A 61 -5.31 -20.16 -6.68
N ALA A 62 -5.68 -19.07 -6.04
CA ALA A 62 -4.78 -18.34 -5.16
C ALA A 62 -4.29 -19.17 -3.96
N LEU A 63 -5.17 -19.97 -3.33
CA LEU A 63 -4.78 -20.87 -2.23
C LEU A 63 -3.90 -22.02 -2.72
N GLU A 64 -4.16 -22.57 -3.91
CA GLU A 64 -3.31 -23.59 -4.55
C GLU A 64 -1.92 -23.02 -4.85
N ALA A 65 -1.84 -21.86 -5.47
CA ALA A 65 -0.59 -21.14 -5.72
C ALA A 65 0.16 -20.85 -4.42
N ARG A 66 -0.55 -20.41 -3.38
CA ARG A 66 0.04 -20.15 -2.05
C ARG A 66 0.62 -21.42 -1.41
N GLY A 67 -0.08 -22.55 -1.54
CA GLY A 67 0.42 -23.86 -1.11
C GLY A 67 1.68 -24.26 -1.87
N PHE A 68 1.65 -24.20 -3.20
CA PHE A 68 2.77 -24.50 -4.08
C PHE A 68 4.00 -23.63 -3.75
N ALA A 69 3.79 -22.32 -3.52
CA ALA A 69 4.85 -21.40 -3.13
C ALA A 69 5.64 -21.89 -1.92
N SER A 70 4.96 -22.38 -0.88
CA SER A 70 5.61 -22.87 0.33
C SER A 70 6.15 -24.29 0.19
N ASP A 71 5.39 -25.19 -0.45
CA ASP A 71 5.73 -26.60 -0.48
C ASP A 71 6.82 -26.92 -1.51
N VAL A 72 6.78 -26.27 -2.66
CA VAL A 72 7.68 -26.52 -3.79
C VAL A 72 8.76 -25.44 -3.91
N LEU A 73 8.38 -24.16 -3.93
CA LEU A 73 9.33 -23.06 -4.12
C LEU A 73 10.06 -22.67 -2.82
N LYS A 74 9.65 -23.23 -1.66
CA LYS A 74 10.25 -22.95 -0.35
C LYS A 74 10.14 -21.47 0.09
N LEU A 75 9.17 -20.75 -0.45
CA LEU A 75 8.85 -19.40 -0.02
C LEU A 75 8.21 -19.39 1.40
N PRO A 76 8.22 -18.26 2.10
CA PRO A 76 7.76 -18.19 3.50
C PRO A 76 6.37 -18.81 3.73
N ARG A 77 6.27 -19.61 4.80
CA ARG A 77 5.01 -20.23 5.22
C ARG A 77 4.35 -19.37 6.29
N ASN A 78 3.58 -18.38 5.86
CA ASN A 78 2.77 -17.52 6.72
C ASN A 78 1.30 -17.53 6.26
N ARG A 79 0.48 -16.57 6.71
CA ARG A 79 -0.93 -16.48 6.32
C ARG A 79 -1.23 -15.40 5.27
N SER A 80 -0.21 -14.76 4.69
CA SER A 80 -0.39 -13.84 3.56
C SER A 80 -1.09 -14.57 2.41
N TYR A 81 -2.01 -13.88 1.75
CA TYR A 81 -2.82 -14.36 0.62
C TYR A 81 -3.75 -15.56 0.94
N THR A 82 -4.07 -15.77 2.23
CA THR A 82 -5.08 -16.76 2.66
C THR A 82 -6.43 -16.12 3.01
N SER A 83 -6.52 -14.81 2.92
CA SER A 83 -7.74 -14.02 3.10
C SER A 83 -7.99 -13.11 1.91
N TYR A 84 -9.21 -12.61 1.77
CA TYR A 84 -9.64 -11.69 0.74
C TYR A 84 -10.24 -10.44 1.37
N ALA A 85 -9.93 -9.27 0.83
CA ALA A 85 -10.50 -8.00 1.23
C ALA A 85 -11.13 -7.28 0.03
N ASP A 86 -12.45 -7.07 0.08
CA ASP A 86 -13.16 -6.24 -0.88
C ASP A 86 -12.96 -4.76 -0.51
N ILE A 87 -12.07 -4.10 -1.24
CA ILE A 87 -11.74 -2.68 -1.03
C ILE A 87 -12.63 -1.72 -1.84
N ARG A 88 -13.50 -2.23 -2.73
CA ARG A 88 -14.47 -1.49 -3.54
C ARG A 88 -13.87 -0.32 -4.34
N ARG A 89 -12.63 -0.47 -4.79
CA ARG A 89 -11.92 0.53 -5.58
C ARG A 89 -10.85 -0.16 -6.42
N PRO A 90 -10.43 0.44 -7.58
CA PRO A 90 -9.50 -0.21 -8.51
C PRO A 90 -8.07 -0.31 -7.96
N TYR A 91 -7.70 0.56 -7.01
CA TYR A 91 -6.36 0.60 -6.43
C TYR A 91 -6.42 0.64 -4.91
N VAL A 92 -5.52 -0.07 -4.26
CA VAL A 92 -5.40 -0.04 -2.80
C VAL A 92 -4.66 1.19 -2.32
N MET A 93 -3.66 1.63 -3.10
CA MET A 93 -2.85 2.83 -2.83
C MET A 93 -2.64 3.66 -4.11
N TYR A 94 -2.14 4.88 -3.91
CA TYR A 94 -1.74 5.80 -4.96
C TYR A 94 -0.35 6.30 -4.63
N ASP A 95 0.62 5.99 -5.49
CA ASP A 95 2.01 6.39 -5.33
C ASP A 95 2.27 7.67 -6.11
N VAL A 96 2.81 8.68 -5.43
CA VAL A 96 3.18 9.97 -6.02
C VAL A 96 4.68 9.99 -6.24
N PHE A 97 5.08 9.99 -7.51
CA PHE A 97 6.44 10.15 -7.96
C PHE A 97 6.69 11.60 -8.34
N ALA A 98 7.90 12.09 -8.07
CA ALA A 98 8.31 13.41 -8.49
C ALA A 98 9.78 13.41 -8.93
N THR A 99 10.09 14.22 -9.95
CA THR A 99 11.46 14.50 -10.40
C THR A 99 11.62 16.01 -10.62
N PRO A 100 12.80 16.59 -10.37
CA PRO A 100 13.06 17.94 -10.83
C PRO A 100 12.87 18.03 -12.35
N GLU A 101 12.40 19.16 -12.85
CA GLU A 101 12.21 19.41 -14.27
C GLU A 101 13.49 19.03 -15.07
N LEU A 102 13.30 18.30 -16.19
CA LEU A 102 14.38 17.81 -17.06
C LEU A 102 15.37 16.85 -16.37
N SER A 103 14.99 16.20 -15.27
CA SER A 103 15.82 15.22 -14.57
C SER A 103 15.18 13.83 -14.62
N LEU A 104 16.01 12.78 -14.65
CA LEU A 104 15.59 11.39 -14.46
C LEU A 104 15.81 10.89 -13.03
N THR A 105 16.37 11.75 -12.16
CA THR A 105 16.64 11.40 -10.76
C THR A 105 15.42 11.71 -9.90
N PRO A 106 14.72 10.72 -9.35
CA PRO A 106 13.52 10.95 -8.56
C PRO A 106 13.82 11.61 -7.22
N VAL A 107 12.88 12.41 -6.76
CA VAL A 107 12.88 12.97 -5.39
C VAL A 107 12.69 11.82 -4.41
N GLN A 108 13.71 11.55 -3.60
CA GLN A 108 13.64 10.52 -2.58
C GLN A 108 12.89 10.96 -1.33
N ARG A 109 12.12 10.05 -0.77
CA ARG A 109 11.44 10.18 0.52
C ARG A 109 11.99 9.15 1.48
N CYS A 110 12.50 9.59 2.63
CA CYS A 110 13.08 8.69 3.62
C CYS A 110 12.10 8.50 4.78
N PHE A 111 11.82 7.25 5.11
CA PHE A 111 10.91 6.84 6.17
C PHE A 111 11.67 6.02 7.22
N PRO A 112 11.31 6.12 8.52
CA PRO A 112 12.04 5.44 9.59
C PRO A 112 12.12 3.92 9.44
N PHE A 113 11.09 3.29 8.83
CA PHE A 113 11.00 1.84 8.71
C PHE A 113 11.21 1.33 7.28
N ALA A 114 10.81 2.10 6.26
CA ALA A 114 10.90 1.70 4.86
C ALA A 114 12.21 2.16 4.17
N GLY A 115 13.04 2.94 4.87
CA GLY A 115 14.22 3.55 4.23
C GLY A 115 13.86 4.66 3.25
N CYS A 116 14.72 4.90 2.26
CA CYS A 116 14.51 5.94 1.25
C CYS A 116 13.95 5.32 -0.03
N VAL A 117 12.80 5.82 -0.47
CA VAL A 117 12.10 5.38 -1.69
C VAL A 117 11.82 6.57 -2.61
N ALA A 118 11.59 6.28 -3.89
CA ALA A 118 11.39 7.28 -4.94
C ALA A 118 9.94 7.79 -5.04
N TYR A 119 9.06 7.40 -4.13
CA TYR A 119 7.63 7.73 -4.14
C TYR A 119 7.09 8.01 -2.75
N GLN A 120 5.86 8.51 -2.70
CA GLN A 120 5.08 8.66 -1.49
C GLN A 120 3.70 8.06 -1.68
N GLY A 121 3.37 7.01 -0.90
CA GLY A 121 2.12 6.26 -1.00
C GLY A 121 0.98 6.89 -0.20
N PHE A 122 -0.25 6.80 -0.73
CA PHE A 122 -1.47 7.25 -0.10
C PHE A 122 -2.61 6.27 -0.32
N TYR A 123 -3.38 5.96 0.73
CA TYR A 123 -4.63 5.20 0.60
C TYR A 123 -5.80 6.02 0.04
N ASP A 124 -5.73 7.36 0.12
CA ASP A 124 -6.75 8.29 -0.33
C ASP A 124 -6.28 9.05 -1.56
N PRO A 125 -7.02 8.97 -2.71
CA PRO A 125 -6.63 9.63 -3.95
C PRO A 125 -6.62 11.16 -3.84
N GLY A 126 -7.48 11.76 -3.00
CA GLY A 126 -7.50 13.20 -2.80
C GLY A 126 -6.24 13.70 -2.09
N ARG A 127 -5.71 12.91 -1.14
CA ARG A 127 -4.42 13.22 -0.50
C ARG A 127 -3.25 13.06 -1.46
N ALA A 128 -3.25 12.03 -2.31
CA ALA A 128 -2.26 11.85 -3.37
C ALA A 128 -2.27 13.05 -4.33
N GLN A 129 -3.44 13.47 -4.78
CA GLN A 129 -3.60 14.62 -5.65
C GLN A 129 -3.11 15.92 -4.99
N ALA A 130 -3.45 16.15 -3.73
CA ALA A 130 -2.99 17.34 -2.98
C ALA A 130 -1.46 17.35 -2.82
N ALA A 131 -0.83 16.20 -2.59
CA ALA A 131 0.62 16.05 -2.54
C ALA A 131 1.26 16.33 -3.89
N ALA A 132 0.70 15.79 -4.97
CA ALA A 132 1.14 16.01 -6.34
C ALA A 132 1.09 17.49 -6.73
N GLU A 133 -0.02 18.19 -6.44
CA GLU A 133 -0.16 19.62 -6.71
C GLU A 133 0.83 20.49 -5.93
N LYS A 134 1.18 20.07 -4.72
CA LYS A 134 2.23 20.76 -3.94
C LYS A 134 3.61 20.64 -4.62
N LEU A 135 3.95 19.45 -5.12
CA LEU A 135 5.22 19.18 -5.81
C LEU A 135 5.28 19.89 -7.16
N LYS A 136 4.20 19.89 -7.95
CA LYS A 136 4.10 20.66 -9.21
C LYS A 136 4.32 22.15 -8.97
N ARG A 137 3.73 22.73 -7.91
CA ARG A 137 3.97 24.14 -7.56
C ARG A 137 5.40 24.43 -7.11
N ALA A 138 6.16 23.42 -6.68
CA ALA A 138 7.57 23.53 -6.37
C ALA A 138 8.48 23.41 -7.60
N GLY A 139 7.92 23.12 -8.78
CA GLY A 139 8.64 23.01 -10.05
C GLY A 139 9.04 21.58 -10.41
N ASP A 140 8.44 20.59 -9.76
CA ASP A 140 8.71 19.17 -10.08
C ASP A 140 7.76 18.67 -11.17
N ASP A 141 8.25 17.75 -12.01
CA ASP A 141 7.43 16.86 -12.82
C ASP A 141 6.85 15.76 -11.93
N VAL A 142 5.53 15.54 -11.99
CA VAL A 142 4.84 14.66 -11.05
C VAL A 142 3.94 13.68 -11.76
N TYR A 143 4.03 12.40 -11.37
CA TYR A 143 3.17 11.32 -11.80
C TYR A 143 2.50 10.65 -10.60
N ILE A 144 1.22 10.28 -10.73
CA ILE A 144 0.49 9.49 -9.74
C ILE A 144 0.18 8.14 -10.38
N ASP A 145 0.63 7.07 -9.73
CA ASP A 145 0.33 5.71 -10.13
C ASP A 145 -0.67 5.06 -9.17
N GLY A 146 -1.58 4.26 -9.75
CA GLY A 146 -2.52 3.47 -8.98
C GLY A 146 -1.94 2.08 -8.71
N VAL A 147 -1.76 1.73 -7.44
CA VAL A 147 -1.19 0.46 -7.00
C VAL A 147 -2.31 -0.52 -6.68
N PRO A 148 -2.50 -1.60 -7.48
CA PRO A 148 -3.58 -2.55 -7.26
C PRO A 148 -3.28 -3.57 -6.15
N ALA A 149 -1.99 -3.85 -5.87
CA ALA A 149 -1.54 -4.77 -4.83
C ALA A 149 -0.26 -4.25 -4.20
N TYR A 150 0.02 -4.67 -2.96
CA TYR A 150 1.25 -4.35 -2.25
C TYR A 150 1.59 -5.47 -1.25
N SER A 151 2.82 -5.47 -0.75
CA SER A 151 3.23 -6.33 0.35
C SER A 151 3.65 -5.48 1.55
N THR A 152 3.28 -5.94 2.74
CA THR A 152 3.79 -5.39 4.00
C THR A 152 5.12 -6.03 4.42
N LEU A 153 5.79 -6.73 3.51
CA LEU A 153 7.07 -7.42 3.73
C LEU A 153 7.00 -8.39 4.93
N GLY A 154 5.85 -9.03 5.14
CA GLY A 154 5.60 -9.97 6.22
C GLY A 154 5.29 -9.34 7.59
N HIS A 155 5.18 -8.01 7.68
CA HIS A 155 4.73 -7.36 8.92
C HIS A 155 3.27 -7.66 9.26
N PHE A 156 2.44 -7.91 8.26
CA PHE A 156 1.06 -8.37 8.39
C PHE A 156 0.80 -9.55 7.47
N ASP A 157 -0.31 -10.27 7.72
CA ASP A 157 -0.81 -11.29 6.80
C ASP A 157 -1.59 -10.59 5.69
N ASP A 158 -0.94 -10.24 4.58
CA ASP A 158 -1.53 -9.48 3.47
C ASP A 158 -2.68 -10.25 2.81
N PRO A 159 -3.84 -9.61 2.56
CA PRO A 159 -4.95 -10.25 1.86
C PRO A 159 -4.79 -10.20 0.34
N LEU A 160 -5.49 -11.07 -0.37
CA LEU A 160 -5.88 -10.83 -1.74
C LEU A 160 -6.88 -9.67 -1.78
N LEU A 161 -6.75 -8.78 -2.74
CA LEU A 161 -7.56 -7.57 -2.84
C LEU A 161 -8.53 -7.64 -4.02
N SER A 162 -9.73 -7.05 -3.90
CA SER A 162 -10.69 -6.96 -5.01
C SER A 162 -10.16 -6.17 -6.21
N SER A 163 -9.15 -5.33 -6.03
CA SER A 163 -8.41 -4.67 -7.13
C SER A 163 -7.69 -5.66 -8.06
N MET A 164 -7.45 -6.87 -7.59
CA MET A 164 -6.81 -7.96 -8.37
C MET A 164 -7.84 -8.86 -9.10
N ASP A 165 -9.14 -8.65 -8.90
CA ASP A 165 -10.18 -9.55 -9.42
C ASP A 165 -10.22 -9.63 -10.96
N GLY A 166 -9.82 -8.56 -11.65
CA GLY A 166 -9.76 -8.50 -13.12
C GLY A 166 -8.46 -9.04 -13.74
N TRP A 167 -7.50 -9.51 -12.96
CA TRP A 167 -6.22 -9.99 -13.47
C TRP A 167 -6.34 -11.36 -14.14
N SER A 168 -5.43 -11.69 -15.03
CA SER A 168 -5.26 -13.05 -15.52
C SER A 168 -4.78 -13.99 -14.40
N ASP A 169 -4.93 -15.28 -14.59
CA ASP A 169 -4.46 -16.28 -13.63
C ASP A 169 -2.94 -16.21 -13.45
N ASP A 170 -2.20 -15.97 -14.53
CA ASP A 170 -0.74 -15.83 -14.51
C ASP A 170 -0.29 -14.59 -13.73
N GLU A 171 -0.97 -13.45 -13.91
CA GLU A 171 -0.71 -12.23 -13.14
C GLU A 171 -0.95 -12.43 -11.66
N LEU A 172 -2.08 -13.06 -11.30
CA LEU A 172 -2.42 -13.34 -9.91
C LEU A 172 -1.38 -14.25 -9.25
N VAL A 173 -1.07 -15.38 -9.88
CA VAL A 173 -0.12 -16.37 -9.35
C VAL A 173 1.29 -15.79 -9.29
N GLY A 174 1.72 -15.12 -10.37
CA GLY A 174 3.03 -14.46 -10.44
C GLY A 174 3.22 -13.41 -9.35
N THR A 175 2.21 -12.57 -9.11
CA THR A 175 2.25 -11.57 -8.05
C THR A 175 2.30 -12.21 -6.65
N ILE A 176 1.51 -13.27 -6.38
CA ILE A 176 1.59 -13.98 -5.11
C ILE A 176 3.02 -14.49 -4.84
N PHE A 177 3.67 -15.07 -5.85
CA PHE A 177 5.06 -15.55 -5.70
C PHE A 177 6.03 -14.40 -5.52
N HIS A 178 5.88 -13.31 -6.28
CA HIS A 178 6.69 -12.11 -6.20
C HIS A 178 6.66 -11.50 -4.79
N GLU A 179 5.46 -11.26 -4.27
CA GLU A 179 5.28 -10.64 -2.96
C GLU A 179 5.75 -11.55 -1.80
N LEU A 180 5.59 -12.86 -1.95
CA LEU A 180 6.11 -13.82 -0.97
C LEU A 180 7.65 -13.88 -1.00
N ALA A 181 8.29 -13.62 -2.14
CA ALA A 181 9.74 -13.57 -2.23
C ALA A 181 10.37 -12.34 -1.56
N HIS A 182 9.56 -11.29 -1.31
CA HIS A 182 9.98 -10.11 -0.55
C HIS A 182 9.90 -10.29 0.97
N GLN A 183 9.36 -11.39 1.47
CA GLN A 183 9.17 -11.69 2.89
C GLN A 183 10.26 -12.64 3.39
#